data_ff1b99b435284ddd39649b3d1ad9101e
#
_entry.id   ff1b99b435284ddd39649b3d1ad9101e
#
_cell.length_a   1.000
_cell.length_b   1.000
_cell.length_c   1.000
_cell.angle_alpha   90.00
_cell.angle_beta   90.00
_cell.angle_gamma   90.00
#
_symmetry.space_group_name_H-M   'P 1'
#
loop_
_entity.id
_entity.type
_entity.pdbx_description
1 polymer ?
#
loop_
_entity_poly.entity_id
_entity_poly.type
_entity_poly.pdbx_seq_one_letter_code
_entity_poly.pdbx_strand_id
1 'polypeptide(L)'
;MAIYPDAGYQRIVEISFTYAEPVEALRLKSAQLQEAAREVAQPAVSRNFRGRLLLSALFGALLDHRAALEAAAPEESGSLVPSSWPYAALVEGAPDSEALALAFQLLCDTAGAECTVVRGTLDGQEHFWNIVTVDGSHRHVDASLGRDGFYLTDQDYQALSGAEWSAEDYPACGEKIEFTP
;
A
#
# COMPACT_ATOMS: atom_id res chain seq x y z
N MET A 1 -1.95 -35.16 -2.05
CA MET A 1 -2.92 -35.17 -3.16
C MET A 1 -3.57 -36.54 -3.18
N ALA A 2 -4.86 -36.63 -2.87
CA ALA A 2 -5.61 -37.87 -2.93
C ALA A 2 -6.45 -37.91 -4.22
N ILE A 3 -6.45 -39.03 -4.92
CA ILE A 3 -7.24 -39.25 -6.15
C ILE A 3 -8.34 -40.26 -5.80
N TYR A 4 -9.59 -39.88 -5.92
CA TYR A 4 -10.75 -40.76 -5.71
C TYR A 4 -11.30 -41.19 -7.04
N PRO A 5 -11.35 -42.51 -7.34
CA PRO A 5 -11.63 -43.02 -8.69
C PRO A 5 -13.11 -43.14 -9.06
N ASP A 6 -14.08 -42.96 -8.18
CA ASP A 6 -15.46 -43.43 -8.42
C ASP A 6 -16.50 -42.39 -8.91
N ALA A 7 -16.08 -41.16 -9.21
CA ALA A 7 -17.05 -40.14 -9.68
C ALA A 7 -16.47 -39.18 -10.72
N GLY A 8 -15.71 -39.72 -11.67
CA GLY A 8 -14.95 -38.82 -12.53
C GLY A 8 -13.88 -38.09 -11.65
N TYR A 9 -12.69 -37.97 -12.13
CA TYR A 9 -11.51 -37.46 -11.38
C TYR A 9 -11.79 -36.17 -10.61
N GLN A 10 -12.16 -36.26 -9.35
CA GLN A 10 -12.15 -35.11 -8.42
C GLN A 10 -10.73 -34.99 -7.82
N ARG A 11 -10.07 -33.87 -8.11
CA ARG A 11 -8.83 -33.52 -7.42
C ARG A 11 -9.19 -32.81 -6.13
N ILE A 12 -8.87 -33.43 -4.99
CA ILE A 12 -8.87 -32.73 -3.70
C ILE A 12 -7.43 -32.21 -3.51
N VAL A 13 -7.30 -30.89 -3.44
CA VAL A 13 -6.04 -30.24 -3.07
C VAL A 13 -6.18 -29.83 -1.61
N GLU A 14 -5.39 -30.45 -0.76
CA GLU A 14 -5.25 -30.04 0.64
C GLU A 14 -4.11 -29.01 0.72
N ILE A 15 -4.43 -27.81 1.17
CA ILE A 15 -3.46 -26.73 1.39
C ILE A 15 -3.29 -26.58 2.89
N SER A 16 -2.09 -26.87 3.37
CA SER A 16 -1.71 -26.64 4.76
C SER A 16 -0.93 -25.35 4.89
N PHE A 17 -1.35 -24.49 5.81
CA PHE A 17 -0.66 -23.24 6.13
C PHE A 17 0.14 -23.41 7.42
N THR A 18 1.41 -22.99 7.38
CA THR A 18 2.24 -22.87 8.58
C THR A 18 2.42 -21.38 8.86
N TYR A 19 2.06 -20.95 10.05
CA TYR A 19 2.19 -19.57 10.49
C TYR A 19 3.48 -19.38 11.27
N ALA A 20 4.15 -18.22 11.07
CA ALA A 20 5.35 -17.84 11.81
C ALA A 20 5.05 -17.47 13.28
N GLU A 21 3.80 -17.06 13.55
CA GLU A 21 3.32 -16.67 14.87
C GLU A 21 2.03 -17.42 15.24
N PRO A 22 1.68 -17.53 16.53
CA PRO A 22 0.41 -18.11 16.96
C PRO A 22 -0.78 -17.37 16.33
N VAL A 23 -1.83 -18.11 15.98
CA VAL A 23 -3.02 -17.59 15.29
C VAL A 23 -3.68 -16.45 16.10
N GLU A 24 -3.68 -16.55 17.42
CA GLU A 24 -4.23 -15.52 18.32
C GLU A 24 -3.43 -14.22 18.23
N ALA A 25 -2.09 -14.28 18.13
CA ALA A 25 -1.23 -13.12 17.95
C ALA A 25 -1.50 -12.45 16.59
N LEU A 26 -1.62 -13.25 15.53
CA LEU A 26 -1.96 -12.74 14.18
C LEU A 26 -3.33 -12.08 14.14
N ARG A 27 -4.33 -12.64 14.84
CA ARG A 27 -5.67 -12.04 14.96
C ARG A 27 -5.62 -10.70 15.68
N LEU A 28 -4.85 -10.61 16.76
CA LEU A 28 -4.66 -9.37 17.50
C LEU A 28 -4.00 -8.31 16.62
N LYS A 29 -2.89 -8.64 15.95
CA LYS A 29 -2.20 -7.73 15.01
C LYS A 29 -3.12 -7.29 13.89
N SER A 30 -3.92 -8.20 13.31
CA SER A 30 -4.90 -7.85 12.28
C SER A 30 -5.97 -6.86 12.79
N ALA A 31 -6.47 -7.06 14.01
CA ALA A 31 -7.43 -6.15 14.62
C ALA A 31 -6.84 -4.76 14.88
N GLN A 32 -5.61 -4.69 15.39
CA GLN A 32 -4.88 -3.45 15.62
C GLN A 32 -4.61 -2.70 14.30
N LEU A 33 -4.18 -3.43 13.26
CA LEU A 33 -3.97 -2.86 11.94
C LEU A 33 -5.25 -2.24 11.36
N GLN A 34 -6.36 -2.96 11.45
CA GLN A 34 -7.65 -2.47 10.97
C GLN A 34 -8.13 -1.24 11.74
N GLU A 35 -7.91 -1.20 13.05
CA GLU A 35 -8.26 -0.03 13.86
C GLU A 35 -7.38 1.17 13.53
N ALA A 36 -6.06 1.00 13.46
CA ALA A 36 -5.14 2.06 13.06
C ALA A 36 -5.48 2.62 11.66
N ALA A 37 -5.80 1.76 10.70
CA ALA A 37 -6.22 2.20 9.36
C ALA A 37 -7.50 3.05 9.41
N ARG A 38 -8.50 2.66 10.22
CA ARG A 38 -9.72 3.45 10.40
C ARG A 38 -9.43 4.80 11.06
N GLU A 39 -8.63 4.82 12.12
CA GLU A 39 -8.26 6.05 12.83
C GLU A 39 -7.54 7.04 11.91
N VAL A 40 -6.56 6.55 11.13
CA VAL A 40 -5.80 7.38 10.17
C VAL A 40 -6.69 7.90 9.04
N ALA A 41 -7.60 7.07 8.49
CA ALA A 41 -8.48 7.48 7.39
C ALA A 41 -9.67 8.34 7.86
N GLN A 42 -10.09 8.23 9.12
CA GLN A 42 -11.32 8.83 9.66
C GLN A 42 -11.46 10.34 9.39
N PRO A 43 -10.43 11.19 9.53
CA PRO A 43 -10.57 12.63 9.26
C PRO A 43 -10.92 12.95 7.80
N ALA A 44 -10.42 12.18 6.83
CA ALA A 44 -10.74 12.35 5.41
C ALA A 44 -12.14 11.83 5.08
N VAL A 45 -12.52 10.68 5.64
CA VAL A 45 -13.83 10.05 5.46
C VAL A 45 -14.94 10.91 6.07
N SER A 46 -14.77 11.40 7.30
CA SER A 46 -15.79 12.18 8.01
C SER A 46 -16.04 13.56 7.37
N ARG A 47 -15.05 14.13 6.69
CA ARG A 47 -15.20 15.37 5.92
C ARG A 47 -15.82 15.13 4.54
N ASN A 48 -16.13 13.89 4.19
CA ASN A 48 -16.72 13.50 2.92
C ASN A 48 -15.89 13.92 1.70
N PHE A 49 -14.56 13.91 1.82
CA PHE A 49 -13.66 14.19 0.70
C PHE A 49 -13.84 13.15 -0.40
N ARG A 50 -13.53 13.54 -1.67
CA ARG A 50 -13.64 12.68 -2.85
C ARG A 50 -12.47 12.93 -3.80
N GLY A 51 -12.23 11.99 -4.70
CA GLY A 51 -11.24 12.08 -5.76
C GLY A 51 -9.86 12.45 -5.23
N ARG A 52 -9.18 13.34 -5.94
CA ARG A 52 -7.82 13.77 -5.57
C ARG A 52 -7.72 14.36 -4.17
N LEU A 53 -8.76 15.05 -3.68
CA LEU A 53 -8.74 15.63 -2.33
C LEU A 53 -8.76 14.55 -1.25
N LEU A 54 -9.54 13.48 -1.44
CA LEU A 54 -9.54 12.32 -0.57
C LEU A 54 -8.15 11.67 -0.53
N LEU A 55 -7.56 11.38 -1.69
CA LEU A 55 -6.25 10.77 -1.79
C LEU A 55 -5.15 11.62 -1.14
N SER A 56 -5.19 12.95 -1.37
CA SER A 56 -4.24 13.88 -0.74
C SER A 56 -4.35 13.87 0.78
N ALA A 57 -5.57 13.81 1.31
CA ALA A 57 -5.81 13.77 2.75
C ALA A 57 -5.34 12.44 3.37
N LEU A 58 -5.61 11.29 2.71
CA LEU A 58 -5.13 9.97 3.16
C LEU A 58 -3.60 9.88 3.12
N PHE A 59 -2.99 10.37 2.04
CA PHE A 59 -1.55 10.38 1.88
C PHE A 59 -0.86 11.25 2.96
N GLY A 60 -1.37 12.47 3.16
CA GLY A 60 -0.88 13.35 4.23
C GLY A 60 -1.04 12.72 5.61
N ALA A 61 -2.20 12.08 5.88
CA ALA A 61 -2.45 11.40 7.14
C ALA A 61 -1.48 10.23 7.39
N LEU A 62 -1.15 9.43 6.35
CA LEU A 62 -0.15 8.36 6.46
C LEU A 62 1.23 8.92 6.82
N LEU A 63 1.69 9.98 6.14
CA LEU A 63 2.99 10.59 6.41
C LEU A 63 3.07 11.20 7.81
N ASP A 64 2.01 11.90 8.23
CA ASP A 64 1.95 12.53 9.55
C ASP A 64 1.87 11.46 10.67
N HIS A 65 1.13 10.37 10.44
CA HIS A 65 1.05 9.23 11.36
C HIS A 65 2.41 8.52 11.50
N ARG A 66 3.09 8.26 10.39
CA ARG A 66 4.46 7.71 10.38
C ARG A 66 5.41 8.58 11.20
N ALA A 67 5.42 9.90 10.96
CA ALA A 67 6.27 10.82 11.70
C ALA A 67 5.96 10.81 13.21
N ALA A 68 4.68 10.65 13.59
CA ALA A 68 4.30 10.54 14.99
C ALA A 68 4.78 9.23 15.63
N LEU A 69 4.73 8.11 14.92
CA LEU A 69 5.28 6.82 15.40
C LEU A 69 6.80 6.89 15.56
N GLU A 70 7.51 7.46 14.58
CA GLU A 70 8.96 7.66 14.65
C GLU A 70 9.36 8.53 15.86
N ALA A 71 8.60 9.61 16.12
CA ALA A 71 8.85 10.50 17.26
C ALA A 71 8.52 9.85 18.62
N ALA A 72 7.62 8.90 18.65
CA ALA A 72 7.23 8.18 19.87
C ALA A 72 8.13 6.97 20.18
N ALA A 73 8.99 6.55 19.24
CA ALA A 73 9.88 5.42 19.42
C ALA A 73 10.89 5.73 20.53
N PRO A 74 11.14 4.79 21.49
CA PRO A 74 12.13 4.97 22.54
C PRO A 74 13.53 5.11 21.94
N GLU A 75 14.37 6.04 22.46
CA GLU A 75 15.75 6.23 22.01
C GLU A 75 16.61 4.95 22.13
N GLU A 76 16.25 4.04 23.03
CA GLU A 76 16.92 2.76 23.26
C GLU A 76 16.39 1.61 22.40
N SER A 77 15.37 1.84 21.58
CA SER A 77 14.93 0.85 20.60
C SER A 77 16.04 0.69 19.58
N GLY A 78 16.87 -0.31 19.79
CA GLY A 78 17.86 -0.73 18.80
C GLY A 78 17.15 -0.79 17.44
N SER A 79 17.83 -0.31 16.38
CA SER A 79 17.31 -0.14 15.03
C SER A 79 16.25 -1.21 14.71
N LEU A 80 14.99 -0.80 14.66
CA LEU A 80 13.91 -1.69 14.22
C LEU A 80 14.27 -2.15 12.82
N VAL A 81 14.24 -3.46 12.60
CA VAL A 81 14.45 -4.01 11.26
C VAL A 81 13.23 -3.62 10.43
N PRO A 82 13.41 -2.96 9.27
CA PRO A 82 12.29 -2.63 8.39
C PRO A 82 11.47 -3.88 8.05
N SER A 83 10.18 -3.73 8.01
CA SER A 83 9.24 -4.83 7.75
C SER A 83 8.33 -4.45 6.59
N SER A 84 8.09 -5.42 5.72
CA SER A 84 7.18 -5.33 4.58
C SER A 84 5.70 -5.47 4.95
N TRP A 85 5.37 -5.59 6.21
CA TRP A 85 3.98 -5.66 6.65
C TRP A 85 3.39 -4.27 6.85
N PRO A 86 2.14 -4.01 6.42
CA PRO A 86 1.46 -2.72 6.64
C PRO A 86 1.30 -2.39 8.13
N TYR A 87 1.38 -3.39 9.01
CA TYR A 87 1.44 -3.24 10.46
C TYR A 87 2.65 -2.42 10.91
N ALA A 88 3.80 -2.58 10.23
CA ALA A 88 4.99 -1.78 10.50
C ALA A 88 4.78 -0.30 10.17
N ALA A 89 3.99 0.02 9.14
CA ALA A 89 3.71 1.40 8.77
C ALA A 89 2.66 2.08 9.66
N LEU A 90 1.68 1.32 10.18
CA LEU A 90 0.55 1.88 10.90
C LEU A 90 0.58 1.65 12.42
N VAL A 91 1.47 0.77 12.92
CA VAL A 91 1.51 0.41 14.35
C VAL A 91 2.94 0.44 14.93
N GLU A 92 3.94 -0.07 14.21
CA GLU A 92 5.30 -0.24 14.77
C GLU A 92 6.25 0.93 14.48
N GLY A 93 6.10 1.62 13.36
CA GLY A 93 6.92 2.79 12.98
C GLY A 93 8.19 2.48 12.20
N ALA A 94 8.42 1.23 11.76
CA ALA A 94 9.60 0.83 10.96
C ALA A 94 9.22 0.17 9.62
N PRO A 95 8.53 0.86 8.72
CA PRO A 95 8.16 0.32 7.42
C PRO A 95 9.30 0.38 6.40
N ASP A 96 9.34 -0.62 5.50
CA ASP A 96 9.98 -0.50 4.20
C ASP A 96 8.99 0.06 3.14
N SER A 97 9.40 0.12 1.87
CA SER A 97 8.54 0.63 0.79
C SER A 97 7.30 -0.23 0.56
N GLU A 98 7.40 -1.55 0.72
CA GLU A 98 6.27 -2.46 0.58
C GLU A 98 5.22 -2.23 1.68
N ALA A 99 5.67 -2.11 2.94
CA ALA A 99 4.79 -1.80 4.06
C ALA A 99 4.06 -0.47 3.87
N LEU A 100 4.75 0.58 3.37
CA LEU A 100 4.15 1.87 3.07
C LEU A 100 3.10 1.79 1.94
N ALA A 101 3.43 1.07 0.86
CA ALA A 101 2.51 0.89 -0.26
C ALA A 101 1.25 0.12 0.14
N LEU A 102 1.41 -0.98 0.90
CA LEU A 102 0.29 -1.76 1.43
C LEU A 102 -0.55 -0.98 2.45
N ALA A 103 0.09 -0.17 3.30
CA ALA A 103 -0.62 0.69 4.24
C ALA A 103 -1.46 1.75 3.52
N PHE A 104 -0.90 2.41 2.51
CA PHE A 104 -1.65 3.39 1.73
C PHE A 104 -2.82 2.74 0.96
N GLN A 105 -2.63 1.55 0.39
CA GLN A 105 -3.71 0.79 -0.23
C GLN A 105 -4.82 0.49 0.80
N LEU A 106 -4.48 0.04 2.01
CA LEU A 106 -5.45 -0.24 3.07
C LEU A 106 -6.24 1.02 3.49
N LEU A 107 -5.60 2.19 3.53
CA LEU A 107 -6.29 3.46 3.78
C LEU A 107 -7.26 3.81 2.64
N CYS A 108 -6.84 3.61 1.39
CA CYS A 108 -7.69 3.80 0.21
C CYS A 108 -8.91 2.86 0.24
N ASP A 109 -8.71 1.57 0.52
CA ASP A 109 -9.78 0.57 0.65
C ASP A 109 -10.76 0.95 1.76
N THR A 110 -10.24 1.40 2.91
CA THR A 110 -11.05 1.87 4.05
C THR A 110 -11.92 3.08 3.67
N ALA A 111 -11.43 3.93 2.78
CA ALA A 111 -12.12 5.15 2.32
C ALA A 111 -12.90 4.96 1.01
N GLY A 112 -12.85 3.78 0.39
CA GLY A 112 -13.52 3.47 -0.88
C GLY A 112 -12.86 4.14 -2.09
N ALA A 113 -11.54 4.31 -2.09
CA ALA A 113 -10.75 4.82 -3.21
C ALA A 113 -10.01 3.68 -3.92
N GLU A 114 -9.86 3.78 -5.24
CA GLU A 114 -9.14 2.79 -6.04
C GLU A 114 -7.62 3.01 -5.94
N CYS A 115 -6.91 1.96 -5.51
CA CYS A 115 -5.47 1.97 -5.30
C CYS A 115 -4.88 0.58 -5.59
N THR A 116 -3.79 0.53 -6.33
CA THR A 116 -3.08 -0.71 -6.65
C THR A 116 -1.62 -0.57 -6.21
N VAL A 117 -1.05 -1.61 -5.62
CA VAL A 117 0.39 -1.68 -5.32
C VAL A 117 1.15 -2.00 -6.61
N VAL A 118 2.21 -1.27 -6.85
CA VAL A 118 3.16 -1.48 -7.95
C VAL A 118 4.45 -2.02 -7.38
N ARG A 119 5.05 -2.96 -8.08
CA ARG A 119 6.38 -3.50 -7.81
C ARG A 119 7.32 -3.15 -8.95
N GLY A 120 8.46 -2.58 -8.61
CA GLY A 120 9.51 -2.24 -9.55
C GLY A 120 10.86 -2.22 -8.87
N THR A 121 11.77 -1.38 -9.39
CA THR A 121 13.10 -1.18 -8.81
C THR A 121 13.41 0.31 -8.68
N LEU A 122 14.18 0.64 -7.67
CA LEU A 122 14.77 1.95 -7.46
C LEU A 122 16.26 1.75 -7.14
N ASP A 123 17.13 2.35 -7.94
CA ASP A 123 18.59 2.12 -7.86
C ASP A 123 18.98 0.62 -7.92
N GLY A 124 18.23 -0.17 -8.70
CA GLY A 124 18.43 -1.61 -8.86
C GLY A 124 18.00 -2.47 -7.67
N GLN A 125 17.39 -1.87 -6.65
CA GLN A 125 16.78 -2.56 -5.50
C GLN A 125 15.28 -2.65 -5.67
N GLU A 126 14.67 -3.74 -5.19
CA GLU A 126 13.22 -3.90 -5.19
C GLU A 126 12.54 -2.74 -4.45
N HIS A 127 11.51 -2.18 -5.06
CA HIS A 127 10.79 -1.03 -4.54
C HIS A 127 9.29 -1.15 -4.83
N PHE A 128 8.48 -0.67 -3.88
CA PHE A 128 7.02 -0.72 -3.95
C PHE A 128 6.42 0.67 -3.75
N TRP A 129 5.37 0.95 -4.54
CA TRP A 129 4.58 2.18 -4.44
C TRP A 129 3.15 1.91 -4.91
N ASN A 130 2.37 2.94 -5.16
CA ASN A 130 0.98 2.79 -5.57
C ASN A 130 0.68 3.50 -6.90
N ILE A 131 -0.32 2.98 -7.60
CA ILE A 131 -1.08 3.70 -8.61
C ILE A 131 -2.50 3.88 -8.10
N VAL A 132 -2.98 5.12 -8.12
CA VAL A 132 -4.35 5.49 -7.74
C VAL A 132 -5.17 5.88 -8.97
N THR A 133 -6.49 5.62 -8.91
CA THR A 133 -7.43 5.98 -9.99
C THR A 133 -8.38 7.06 -9.52
N VAL A 134 -8.47 8.15 -10.28
CA VAL A 134 -9.44 9.23 -10.08
C VAL A 134 -10.05 9.61 -11.43
N ASP A 135 -11.37 9.50 -11.54
CA ASP A 135 -12.12 9.85 -12.76
C ASP A 135 -11.56 9.16 -14.03
N GLY A 136 -11.07 7.93 -13.87
CA GLY A 136 -10.48 7.12 -14.93
C GLY A 136 -9.09 7.58 -15.36
N SER A 137 -8.43 8.44 -14.61
CA SER A 137 -7.02 8.81 -14.76
C SER A 137 -6.19 8.16 -13.67
N HIS A 138 -4.98 7.74 -14.02
CA HIS A 138 -4.07 7.06 -13.11
C HIS A 138 -2.89 7.95 -12.73
N ARG A 139 -2.41 7.83 -11.49
CA ARG A 139 -1.25 8.58 -10.97
C ARG A 139 -0.44 7.73 -10.00
N HIS A 140 0.87 7.91 -10.05
CA HIS A 140 1.77 7.32 -9.06
C HIS A 140 1.66 8.05 -7.72
N VAL A 141 1.74 7.27 -6.65
CA VAL A 141 1.82 7.74 -5.26
C VAL A 141 2.85 6.89 -4.54
N ASP A 142 3.91 7.51 -4.05
CA ASP A 142 5.00 6.83 -3.34
C ASP A 142 5.26 7.50 -1.99
N ALA A 143 4.84 6.85 -0.91
CA ALA A 143 4.99 7.37 0.45
C ALA A 143 6.45 7.36 0.96
N SER A 144 7.35 6.60 0.31
CA SER A 144 8.76 6.58 0.67
C SER A 144 9.48 7.87 0.27
N LEU A 145 8.98 8.56 -0.78
CA LEU A 145 9.49 9.85 -1.25
C LEU A 145 8.91 11.04 -0.47
N GLY A 146 8.15 10.78 0.59
CA GLY A 146 7.52 11.83 1.37
C GLY A 146 6.49 12.61 0.53
N ARG A 147 6.35 13.93 0.80
CA ARG A 147 5.30 14.75 0.16
C ARG A 147 5.48 14.91 -1.35
N ASP A 148 6.69 14.77 -1.87
CA ASP A 148 7.00 14.90 -3.29
C ASP A 148 6.51 13.68 -4.10
N GLY A 149 6.30 12.53 -3.45
CA GLY A 149 5.80 11.31 -4.07
C GLY A 149 4.29 11.27 -4.34
N PHE A 150 3.58 12.40 -4.34
CA PHE A 150 2.13 12.42 -4.47
C PHE A 150 1.63 12.82 -5.85
N TYR A 151 0.84 11.94 -6.48
CA TYR A 151 -0.01 12.21 -7.64
C TYR A 151 0.76 12.56 -8.92
N LEU A 152 1.78 11.76 -9.24
CA LEU A 152 2.72 11.98 -10.33
C LEU A 152 2.30 11.24 -11.60
N THR A 153 2.67 11.79 -12.76
CA THR A 153 2.63 11.09 -14.05
C THR A 153 3.79 10.09 -14.14
N ASP A 154 3.77 9.18 -15.13
CA ASP A 154 4.91 8.28 -15.42
C ASP A 154 6.22 9.08 -15.58
N GLN A 155 6.16 10.16 -16.37
CA GLN A 155 7.31 11.02 -16.62
C GLN A 155 7.83 11.71 -15.37
N ASP A 156 6.91 12.29 -14.56
CA ASP A 156 7.30 13.02 -13.34
C ASP A 156 7.86 12.05 -12.30
N TYR A 157 7.23 10.86 -12.15
CA TYR A 157 7.67 9.86 -11.19
C TYR A 157 9.04 9.31 -11.56
N GLN A 158 9.28 8.96 -12.84
CA GLN A 158 10.57 8.50 -13.31
C GLN A 158 11.65 9.57 -13.18
N ALA A 159 11.33 10.84 -13.49
CA ALA A 159 12.27 11.96 -13.34
C ALA A 159 12.64 12.24 -11.88
N LEU A 160 11.68 12.07 -10.94
CA LEU A 160 11.91 12.29 -9.52
C LEU A 160 12.66 11.15 -8.86
N SER A 161 12.28 9.91 -9.12
CA SER A 161 12.75 8.72 -8.40
C SER A 161 13.81 7.93 -9.13
N GLY A 162 13.81 7.96 -10.47
CA GLY A 162 14.59 7.03 -11.28
C GLY A 162 14.07 5.58 -11.26
N ALA A 163 12.85 5.36 -10.73
CA ALA A 163 12.27 4.03 -10.62
C ALA A 163 11.99 3.40 -12.00
N GLU A 164 12.11 2.08 -12.06
CA GLU A 164 11.83 1.28 -13.24
C GLU A 164 10.74 0.25 -12.93
N TRP A 165 9.79 0.05 -13.85
CA TRP A 165 8.71 -0.93 -13.72
C TRP A 165 8.29 -1.47 -15.09
N SER A 166 7.55 -2.59 -15.10
CA SER A 166 6.94 -3.13 -16.31
C SER A 166 5.69 -2.34 -16.68
N ALA A 167 5.77 -1.50 -17.71
CA ALA A 167 4.63 -0.69 -18.17
C ALA A 167 3.48 -1.53 -18.75
N GLU A 168 3.71 -2.82 -19.05
CA GLU A 168 2.68 -3.74 -19.57
C GLU A 168 1.78 -4.27 -18.44
N ASP A 169 2.28 -4.29 -17.20
CA ASP A 169 1.58 -4.84 -16.05
C ASP A 169 0.68 -3.81 -15.34
N TYR A 170 0.85 -2.52 -15.62
CA TYR A 170 0.18 -1.43 -14.92
C TYR A 170 -0.41 -0.40 -15.89
N PRO A 171 -1.49 0.30 -15.48
CA PRO A 171 -2.05 1.37 -16.30
C PRO A 171 -1.10 2.56 -16.41
N ALA A 172 -1.02 3.18 -17.59
CA ALA A 172 -0.22 4.38 -17.80
C ALA A 172 -0.74 5.55 -16.95
N CYS A 173 0.18 6.24 -16.28
CA CYS A 173 -0.11 7.41 -15.46
C CYS A 173 0.20 8.70 -16.24
N GLY A 174 -0.81 9.25 -16.89
CA GLY A 174 -0.66 10.44 -17.73
C GLY A 174 -1.92 11.29 -17.76
N GLU A 175 -1.89 12.38 -18.49
CA GLU A 175 -3.11 13.11 -18.80
C GLU A 175 -3.97 12.25 -19.75
N LYS A 176 -5.28 12.25 -19.52
CA LYS A 176 -6.21 11.62 -20.46
C LYS A 176 -6.12 12.38 -21.79
N ILE A 177 -5.50 11.78 -22.80
CA ILE A 177 -5.58 12.34 -24.16
C ILE A 177 -6.99 12.05 -24.65
N GLU A 178 -7.90 13.01 -24.49
CA GLU A 178 -9.19 12.95 -25.18
C GLU A 178 -8.93 13.19 -26.67
N PHE A 179 -8.92 12.12 -27.45
CA PHE A 179 -9.05 12.25 -28.87
C PHE A 179 -10.49 12.72 -29.15
N THR A 180 -10.66 14.01 -29.29
CA THR A 180 -11.90 14.56 -29.88
C THR A 180 -11.87 14.21 -31.37
N PRO A 181 -12.86 13.47 -31.91
CA PRO A 181 -12.92 13.09 -33.31
C PRO A 181 -13.16 14.29 -34.24
#